data_f4da3b91af237cee03052802a74898a0
#
_entry.id   f4da3b91af237cee03052802a74898a0
#
_cell.length_a   1.000
_cell.length_b   1.000
_cell.length_c   1.000
_cell.angle_alpha   90.00
_cell.angle_beta   90.00
_cell.angle_gamma   90.00
#
_symmetry.space_group_name_H-M   'P 1'
#
loop_
_entity.id
_entity.type
_entity.pdbx_description
1 polymer ?
#
loop_
_entity_poly.entity_id
_entity_poly.type
_entity_poly.pdbx_seq_one_letter_code
_entity_poly.pdbx_strand_id
1 'polypeptide(L)'
;MKRPLSNKIDEVKNKISFGMPGHKGKEFFDLDVKRDLTEIYGTDNLLNPSGVIEDLHREISKLFGSKESFITTNGSTGALHIAMAMATRPGDKVLIQRNTHKSIYNGLLLNDLDPIYLNTIYDKDRAMYFGIDLDELREKIETNNIAACVLVSPNYFGGILRLREIIEILHEKDIPVIVDEAHGAHLYFSDLKKYSALDAGADLVINSTHKMIPSLTQAALIHRGTDRFSHEDLLKYVNIYNTTSPSYLVMLSIEAGLDYMDREGRSELIKRCKDMEGLKDAINYDLDLSHESIVANDPMKFLFRIPGMTGEEVVEDFIINKDIRLEMGDLYYALGIISPINTSREIEELKEAILSYEDGEYKKIIPQDFPIPDKKLLPREAFLSHGERISYKDAKGRISKEIIGAYPPGVPLVSFGEVISEEIINKIDEFLAEGIEVIGLLEDEIEVVK
;
A
#
# COMPACT_ATOMS: atom_id res chain seq x y z
N MET A 1 6.88 -16.05 -32.19
CA MET A 1 6.80 -14.78 -31.38
C MET A 1 7.91 -14.82 -30.34
N LYS A 2 8.67 -13.75 -30.13
CA LYS A 2 9.58 -13.60 -28.98
C LYS A 2 8.77 -13.61 -27.67
N ARG A 3 9.35 -14.14 -26.59
CA ARG A 3 8.68 -14.25 -25.28
C ARG A 3 9.46 -13.46 -24.21
N PRO A 4 9.55 -12.11 -24.34
CA PRO A 4 10.44 -11.30 -23.51
C PRO A 4 10.06 -11.36 -22.02
N LEU A 5 8.76 -11.30 -21.69
CA LEU A 5 8.27 -11.38 -20.31
C LEU A 5 8.60 -12.74 -19.69
N SER A 6 8.29 -13.84 -20.38
CA SER A 6 8.54 -15.19 -19.89
C SER A 6 10.02 -15.40 -19.60
N ASN A 7 10.89 -14.98 -20.54
CA ASN A 7 12.33 -15.11 -20.36
C ASN A 7 12.83 -14.34 -19.14
N LYS A 8 12.34 -13.10 -18.93
CA LYS A 8 12.75 -12.28 -17.79
C LYS A 8 12.25 -12.82 -16.44
N ILE A 9 11.03 -13.36 -16.40
CA ILE A 9 10.49 -14.02 -15.21
C ILE A 9 11.33 -15.27 -14.88
N ASP A 10 11.71 -16.06 -15.89
CA ASP A 10 12.51 -17.27 -15.71
C ASP A 10 13.90 -17.00 -15.08
N GLU A 11 14.46 -15.80 -15.29
CA GLU A 11 15.74 -15.39 -14.68
C GLU A 11 15.63 -15.14 -13.16
N VAL A 12 14.46 -14.74 -12.67
CA VAL A 12 14.29 -14.27 -11.28
C VAL A 12 13.37 -15.15 -10.43
N LYS A 13 12.58 -16.06 -11.03
CA LYS A 13 11.54 -16.84 -10.32
C LYS A 13 12.08 -17.77 -9.22
N ASN A 14 13.33 -18.21 -9.34
CA ASN A 14 13.93 -19.15 -8.39
C ASN A 14 14.74 -18.48 -7.28
N LYS A 15 14.83 -17.15 -7.30
CA LYS A 15 15.53 -16.39 -6.26
C LYS A 15 14.73 -16.36 -4.96
N ILE A 16 15.41 -16.34 -3.82
CA ILE A 16 14.76 -16.19 -2.51
C ILE A 16 14.06 -14.84 -2.47
N SER A 17 12.78 -14.84 -2.11
CA SER A 17 11.95 -13.62 -2.17
C SER A 17 11.64 -13.06 -0.79
N PHE A 18 12.07 -11.83 -0.56
CA PHE A 18 11.63 -10.92 0.49
C PHE A 18 10.85 -9.72 -0.08
N GLY A 19 10.30 -9.87 -1.28
CA GLY A 19 9.36 -8.95 -1.92
C GLY A 19 7.97 -9.57 -2.07
N MET A 20 7.00 -8.79 -2.52
CA MET A 20 5.67 -9.29 -2.91
C MET A 20 5.77 -10.18 -4.17
N PRO A 21 4.86 -11.15 -4.36
CA PRO A 21 3.68 -11.46 -3.55
C PRO A 21 4.00 -12.34 -2.31
N GLY A 22 3.04 -12.39 -1.38
CA GLY A 22 3.17 -13.08 -0.09
C GLY A 22 3.43 -14.58 -0.16
N HIS A 23 3.08 -15.27 -1.24
CA HIS A 23 3.39 -16.70 -1.45
C HIS A 23 4.88 -16.98 -1.75
N LYS A 24 5.69 -15.94 -2.00
CA LYS A 24 7.15 -16.03 -2.19
C LYS A 24 7.61 -16.98 -3.31
N GLY A 25 6.76 -17.24 -4.29
CA GLY A 25 7.02 -18.21 -5.37
C GLY A 25 6.82 -19.67 -4.97
N LYS A 26 6.33 -19.95 -3.76
CA LYS A 26 6.09 -21.30 -3.27
C LYS A 26 4.69 -21.78 -3.64
N GLU A 27 4.56 -23.09 -3.86
CA GLU A 27 3.27 -23.72 -4.06
C GLU A 27 2.50 -23.73 -2.73
N PHE A 28 1.29 -23.18 -2.74
CA PHE A 28 0.39 -23.11 -1.57
C PHE A 28 -1.04 -23.57 -1.92
N PHE A 29 -1.35 -23.72 -3.22
CA PHE A 29 -2.62 -24.27 -3.71
C PHE A 29 -2.43 -24.85 -5.12
N ASP A 30 -3.37 -25.72 -5.53
CA ASP A 30 -3.37 -26.35 -6.85
C ASP A 30 -3.77 -25.34 -7.95
N LEU A 31 -2.80 -24.95 -8.77
CA LEU A 31 -2.99 -24.07 -9.93
C LEU A 31 -3.27 -24.90 -11.20
N ASP A 32 -4.38 -25.62 -11.21
CA ASP A 32 -4.86 -26.34 -12.40
C ASP A 32 -5.72 -25.40 -13.27
N VAL A 33 -5.36 -25.26 -14.55
CA VAL A 33 -6.13 -24.48 -15.54
C VAL A 33 -7.58 -24.96 -15.66
N LYS A 34 -7.88 -26.22 -15.35
CA LYS A 34 -9.27 -26.73 -15.29
C LYS A 34 -10.13 -26.06 -14.24
N ARG A 35 -9.52 -25.38 -13.28
CA ARG A 35 -10.20 -24.59 -12.23
C ARG A 35 -10.40 -23.13 -12.63
N ASP A 36 -9.90 -22.71 -13.80
CA ASP A 36 -10.14 -21.39 -14.37
C ASP A 36 -11.51 -21.40 -15.06
N LEU A 37 -12.53 -21.16 -14.26
CA LEU A 37 -13.94 -21.20 -14.63
C LEU A 37 -14.54 -19.79 -14.62
N THR A 38 -15.81 -19.71 -15.02
CA THR A 38 -16.65 -18.52 -14.88
C THR A 38 -17.89 -18.84 -14.03
N GLU A 39 -18.84 -17.91 -13.95
CA GLU A 39 -20.14 -18.05 -13.28
C GLU A 39 -21.06 -19.03 -14.03
N ILE A 40 -20.80 -20.32 -13.90
CA ILE A 40 -21.63 -21.41 -14.43
C ILE A 40 -22.45 -22.06 -13.32
N TYR A 41 -23.35 -22.98 -13.69
CA TYR A 41 -24.16 -23.69 -12.70
C TYR A 41 -23.25 -24.37 -11.65
N GLY A 42 -23.47 -24.00 -10.39
CA GLY A 42 -22.75 -24.55 -9.23
C GLY A 42 -21.50 -23.77 -8.79
N THR A 43 -21.04 -22.77 -9.55
CA THR A 43 -19.85 -21.96 -9.16
C THR A 43 -20.19 -20.60 -8.55
N ASP A 44 -21.49 -20.21 -8.56
CA ASP A 44 -21.99 -18.93 -8.06
C ASP A 44 -21.51 -17.73 -8.91
N ASN A 45 -21.88 -16.50 -8.53
CA ASN A 45 -21.51 -15.27 -9.24
C ASN A 45 -21.01 -14.21 -8.23
N LEU A 46 -19.75 -13.80 -8.35
CA LEU A 46 -19.14 -12.81 -7.45
C LEU A 46 -19.91 -11.48 -7.40
N LEU A 47 -20.53 -11.04 -8.50
CA LEU A 47 -21.26 -9.78 -8.56
C LEU A 47 -22.67 -9.85 -7.94
N ASN A 48 -23.18 -11.05 -7.69
CA ASN A 48 -24.43 -11.30 -6.99
C ASN A 48 -24.37 -12.66 -6.27
N PRO A 49 -23.53 -12.78 -5.24
CA PRO A 49 -23.30 -14.04 -4.56
C PRO A 49 -24.54 -14.52 -3.82
N SER A 50 -24.87 -15.80 -3.97
CA SER A 50 -26.04 -16.42 -3.34
C SER A 50 -25.82 -17.91 -3.01
N GLY A 51 -24.58 -18.39 -3.15
CA GLY A 51 -24.18 -19.77 -2.97
C GLY A 51 -22.79 -19.90 -2.36
N VAL A 52 -21.89 -20.62 -3.03
CA VAL A 52 -20.55 -20.96 -2.49
C VAL A 52 -19.67 -19.72 -2.29
N ILE A 53 -19.80 -18.68 -3.09
CA ILE A 53 -19.07 -17.43 -2.92
C ILE A 53 -19.63 -16.64 -1.72
N GLU A 54 -20.96 -16.61 -1.55
CA GLU A 54 -21.55 -16.01 -0.36
C GLU A 54 -21.13 -16.75 0.93
N ASP A 55 -21.08 -18.08 0.88
CA ASP A 55 -20.57 -18.89 2.00
C ASP A 55 -19.13 -18.55 2.32
N LEU A 56 -18.27 -18.42 1.30
CA LEU A 56 -16.88 -18.02 1.47
C LEU A 56 -16.77 -16.62 2.07
N HIS A 57 -17.55 -15.64 1.61
CA HIS A 57 -17.59 -14.31 2.19
C HIS A 57 -17.96 -14.33 3.68
N ARG A 58 -18.90 -15.19 4.08
CA ARG A 58 -19.28 -15.37 5.49
C ARG A 58 -18.13 -15.95 6.34
N GLU A 59 -17.41 -16.93 5.82
CA GLU A 59 -16.26 -17.49 6.52
C GLU A 59 -15.12 -16.46 6.65
N ILE A 60 -14.83 -15.68 5.59
CA ILE A 60 -13.87 -14.57 5.65
C ILE A 60 -14.30 -13.54 6.68
N SER A 61 -15.57 -13.17 6.73
CA SER A 61 -16.11 -12.20 7.69
C SER A 61 -15.91 -12.65 9.13
N LYS A 62 -16.12 -13.93 9.42
CA LYS A 62 -15.85 -14.50 10.76
C LYS A 62 -14.36 -14.44 11.10
N LEU A 63 -13.50 -14.78 10.15
CA LEU A 63 -12.05 -14.84 10.35
C LEU A 63 -11.47 -13.45 10.68
N PHE A 64 -11.89 -12.42 9.96
CA PHE A 64 -11.47 -11.04 10.19
C PHE A 64 -12.23 -10.33 11.32
N GLY A 65 -13.44 -10.78 11.65
CA GLY A 65 -14.31 -10.13 12.61
C GLY A 65 -15.06 -8.92 12.05
N SER A 66 -15.28 -8.88 10.74
CA SER A 66 -16.01 -7.82 10.06
C SER A 66 -17.53 -8.08 10.10
N LYS A 67 -18.34 -7.05 9.84
CA LYS A 67 -19.79 -7.20 9.56
C LYS A 67 -20.01 -7.95 8.25
N GLU A 68 -19.17 -7.66 7.27
CA GLU A 68 -19.15 -8.30 5.96
C GLU A 68 -17.79 -8.16 5.32
N SER A 69 -17.35 -9.21 4.62
CA SER A 69 -16.14 -9.21 3.79
C SER A 69 -16.52 -9.60 2.37
N PHE A 70 -15.94 -8.93 1.41
CA PHE A 70 -16.19 -9.18 0.00
C PHE A 70 -14.87 -9.31 -0.76
N ILE A 71 -14.77 -10.32 -1.63
CA ILE A 71 -13.61 -10.55 -2.48
C ILE A 71 -13.61 -9.55 -3.64
N THR A 72 -12.45 -8.98 -3.95
CA THR A 72 -12.23 -8.25 -5.20
C THR A 72 -11.03 -8.83 -5.94
N THR A 73 -11.19 -9.07 -7.24
CA THR A 73 -10.15 -9.55 -8.15
C THR A 73 -9.46 -8.41 -8.91
N ASN A 74 -9.85 -7.16 -8.64
CA ASN A 74 -9.26 -5.95 -9.21
C ASN A 74 -8.22 -5.31 -8.27
N GLY A 75 -7.73 -6.09 -7.30
CA GLY A 75 -6.76 -5.63 -6.30
C GLY A 75 -7.36 -4.62 -5.31
N SER A 76 -6.54 -4.17 -4.37
CA SER A 76 -6.92 -3.10 -3.43
C SER A 76 -7.22 -1.79 -4.14
N THR A 77 -6.71 -1.57 -5.34
CA THR A 77 -7.07 -0.41 -6.17
C THR A 77 -8.57 -0.39 -6.43
N GLY A 78 -9.14 -1.50 -6.92
CA GLY A 78 -10.60 -1.61 -7.14
C GLY A 78 -11.38 -1.48 -5.83
N ALA A 79 -10.93 -2.14 -4.76
CA ALA A 79 -11.55 -2.07 -3.44
C ALA A 79 -11.59 -0.64 -2.87
N LEU A 80 -10.50 0.13 -3.01
CA LEU A 80 -10.44 1.54 -2.60
C LEU A 80 -11.41 2.42 -3.40
N HIS A 81 -11.49 2.21 -4.73
CA HIS A 81 -12.44 2.95 -5.56
C HIS A 81 -13.89 2.64 -5.16
N ILE A 82 -14.22 1.39 -4.84
CA ILE A 82 -15.51 0.98 -4.30
C ILE A 82 -15.79 1.70 -2.98
N ALA A 83 -14.87 1.63 -2.03
CA ALA A 83 -15.02 2.25 -0.70
C ALA A 83 -15.21 3.77 -0.79
N MET A 84 -14.39 4.47 -1.60
CA MET A 84 -14.53 5.91 -1.79
C MET A 84 -15.87 6.28 -2.45
N ALA A 85 -16.30 5.53 -3.47
CA ALA A 85 -17.59 5.76 -4.13
C ALA A 85 -18.79 5.48 -3.21
N MET A 86 -18.67 4.52 -2.28
CA MET A 86 -19.69 4.27 -1.25
C MET A 86 -19.83 5.45 -0.29
N ALA A 87 -18.71 5.98 0.16
CA ALA A 87 -18.66 6.96 1.23
C ALA A 87 -18.85 8.41 0.78
N THR A 88 -18.82 8.70 -0.54
CA THR A 88 -18.78 10.08 -1.06
C THR A 88 -19.74 10.32 -2.22
N ARG A 89 -19.90 11.60 -2.58
CA ARG A 89 -20.61 12.07 -3.77
C ARG A 89 -19.73 13.08 -4.53
N PRO A 90 -19.95 13.27 -5.84
CA PRO A 90 -19.21 14.28 -6.61
C PRO A 90 -19.24 15.66 -5.94
N GLY A 91 -18.09 16.31 -5.81
CA GLY A 91 -17.91 17.60 -5.14
C GLY A 91 -17.65 17.52 -3.63
N ASP A 92 -17.75 16.34 -3.02
CA ASP A 92 -17.49 16.17 -1.59
C ASP A 92 -16.01 16.39 -1.24
N LYS A 93 -15.78 17.01 -0.07
CA LYS A 93 -14.45 17.11 0.52
C LYS A 93 -14.06 15.83 1.23
N VAL A 94 -12.89 15.29 0.88
CA VAL A 94 -12.34 14.06 1.48
C VAL A 94 -11.01 14.36 2.13
N LEU A 95 -10.90 14.01 3.40
CA LEU A 95 -9.66 14.12 4.16
C LEU A 95 -8.76 12.91 3.85
N ILE A 96 -7.54 13.14 3.36
CA ILE A 96 -6.60 12.07 3.02
C ILE A 96 -5.18 12.36 3.52
N GLN A 97 -4.45 11.33 3.91
CA GLN A 97 -3.02 11.43 4.15
C GLN A 97 -2.28 11.77 2.85
N ARG A 98 -1.32 12.69 2.91
CA ARG A 98 -0.55 13.08 1.73
C ARG A 98 0.28 11.92 1.15
N ASN A 99 0.87 11.10 1.98
CA ASN A 99 1.70 9.95 1.59
C ASN A 99 0.91 8.68 1.28
N THR A 100 -0.23 8.81 0.65
CA THR A 100 -1.08 7.68 0.28
C THR A 100 -0.76 7.11 -1.10
N HIS A 101 -1.22 5.89 -1.35
CA HIS A 101 -1.00 5.22 -2.64
C HIS A 101 -1.75 5.92 -3.78
N LYS A 102 -1.18 5.91 -5.00
CA LYS A 102 -1.76 6.53 -6.20
C LYS A 102 -3.22 6.11 -6.50
N SER A 103 -3.66 4.94 -6.04
CA SER A 103 -5.05 4.51 -6.20
C SER A 103 -6.06 5.42 -5.49
N ILE A 104 -5.68 6.04 -4.37
CA ILE A 104 -6.53 7.00 -3.66
C ILE A 104 -6.62 8.29 -4.47
N TYR A 105 -5.51 8.78 -5.03
CA TYR A 105 -5.52 9.94 -5.94
C TYR A 105 -6.37 9.67 -7.19
N ASN A 106 -6.28 8.46 -7.76
CA ASN A 106 -7.15 8.06 -8.86
C ASN A 106 -8.62 8.00 -8.42
N GLY A 107 -8.89 7.57 -7.19
CA GLY A 107 -10.22 7.58 -6.59
C GLY A 107 -10.82 8.97 -6.47
N LEU A 108 -9.99 9.98 -6.11
CA LEU A 108 -10.42 11.39 -6.12
C LEU A 108 -10.88 11.84 -7.52
N LEU A 109 -10.09 11.49 -8.52
CA LEU A 109 -10.37 11.81 -9.92
C LEU A 109 -11.64 11.09 -10.42
N LEU A 110 -11.76 9.78 -10.16
CA LEU A 110 -12.88 8.97 -10.61
C LEU A 110 -14.22 9.41 -9.99
N ASN A 111 -14.20 9.83 -8.74
CA ASN A 111 -15.40 10.20 -7.99
C ASN A 111 -15.64 11.72 -7.93
N ASP A 112 -14.81 12.53 -8.61
CA ASP A 112 -14.89 13.99 -8.65
C ASP A 112 -14.87 14.63 -7.27
N LEU A 113 -13.82 14.32 -6.47
CA LEU A 113 -13.71 14.70 -5.07
C LEU A 113 -12.73 15.88 -4.86
N ASP A 114 -12.97 16.63 -3.82
CA ASP A 114 -12.13 17.74 -3.36
C ASP A 114 -11.23 17.26 -2.21
N PRO A 115 -9.92 16.99 -2.44
CA PRO A 115 -9.04 16.53 -1.38
C PRO A 115 -8.67 17.64 -0.40
N ILE A 116 -8.79 17.33 0.89
CA ILE A 116 -8.15 18.05 1.99
C ILE A 116 -7.01 17.14 2.49
N TYR A 117 -5.79 17.62 2.42
CA TYR A 117 -4.63 16.82 2.81
C TYR A 117 -4.30 16.97 4.29
N LEU A 118 -4.01 15.82 4.92
CA LEU A 118 -3.28 15.74 6.19
C LEU A 118 -1.80 15.60 5.89
N ASN A 119 -0.99 16.45 6.49
CA ASN A 119 0.45 16.29 6.44
C ASN A 119 0.84 15.00 7.14
N THR A 120 1.77 14.29 6.53
CA THR A 120 2.41 13.15 7.18
C THR A 120 3.63 13.67 7.91
N ILE A 121 3.81 13.28 9.17
CA ILE A 121 4.94 13.68 9.99
C ILE A 121 6.22 13.11 9.37
N TYR A 122 7.13 13.99 8.97
CA TYR A 122 8.43 13.63 8.41
C TYR A 122 9.52 13.68 9.47
N ASP A 123 10.17 12.55 9.68
CA ASP A 123 11.35 12.45 10.55
C ASP A 123 12.60 12.75 9.73
N LYS A 124 13.28 13.85 10.08
CA LYS A 124 14.47 14.34 9.35
C LYS A 124 15.72 13.50 9.58
N ASP A 125 15.82 12.84 10.73
CA ASP A 125 16.98 12.02 11.08
C ASP A 125 16.94 10.67 10.39
N ARG A 126 15.73 10.18 10.12
CA ARG A 126 15.48 8.89 9.43
C ARG A 126 15.10 9.05 7.97
N ALA A 127 14.81 10.27 7.49
CA ALA A 127 14.25 10.54 6.16
C ALA A 127 12.97 9.72 5.86
N MET A 128 12.07 9.64 6.83
CA MET A 128 10.86 8.81 6.73
C MET A 128 9.60 9.56 7.12
N TYR A 129 8.48 9.15 6.51
CA TYR A 129 7.15 9.57 6.92
C TYR A 129 6.54 8.54 7.87
N PHE A 130 6.06 8.99 9.03
CA PHE A 130 5.50 8.11 10.06
C PHE A 130 3.98 8.12 10.08
N GLY A 131 3.38 9.13 10.69
CA GLY A 131 1.96 9.19 10.90
C GLY A 131 1.40 10.57 10.63
N ILE A 132 0.29 10.89 11.27
CA ILE A 132 -0.40 12.17 11.14
C ILE A 132 -0.39 12.92 12.48
N ASP A 133 -0.47 14.25 12.40
CA ASP A 133 -0.65 15.12 13.56
C ASP A 133 -2.13 15.17 13.94
N LEU A 134 -2.44 14.83 15.18
CA LEU A 134 -3.82 14.83 15.69
C LEU A 134 -4.41 16.24 15.87
N ASP A 135 -3.58 17.24 16.11
CA ASP A 135 -4.04 18.62 16.23
C ASP A 135 -4.38 19.19 14.85
N GLU A 136 -3.57 18.89 13.83
CA GLU A 136 -3.92 19.21 12.44
C GLU A 136 -5.21 18.46 12.00
N LEU A 137 -5.36 17.19 12.37
CA LEU A 137 -6.59 16.43 12.10
C LEU A 137 -7.82 17.17 12.67
N ARG A 138 -7.78 17.57 13.96
CA ARG A 138 -8.88 18.31 14.60
C ARG A 138 -9.15 19.63 13.93
N GLU A 139 -8.11 20.41 13.59
CA GLU A 139 -8.26 21.67 12.88
C GLU A 139 -8.95 21.48 11.52
N LYS A 140 -8.51 20.50 10.73
CA LYS A 140 -9.07 20.23 9.39
C LYS A 140 -10.55 19.85 9.44
N ILE A 141 -10.95 19.00 10.40
CA ILE A 141 -12.36 18.59 10.52
C ILE A 141 -13.26 19.67 11.12
N GLU A 142 -12.72 20.61 11.92
CA GLU A 142 -13.49 21.76 12.40
C GLU A 142 -13.68 22.87 11.34
N THR A 143 -12.68 23.03 10.46
CA THR A 143 -12.69 24.11 9.47
C THR A 143 -13.24 23.70 8.11
N ASN A 144 -13.50 22.40 7.89
CA ASN A 144 -14.02 21.87 6.63
C ASN A 144 -15.22 20.95 6.86
N ASN A 145 -16.16 20.94 5.91
CA ASN A 145 -17.23 19.96 5.88
C ASN A 145 -16.71 18.68 5.18
N ILE A 146 -16.16 17.75 5.95
CA ILE A 146 -15.54 16.51 5.45
C ILE A 146 -16.61 15.43 5.32
N ALA A 147 -16.73 14.83 4.12
CA ALA A 147 -17.65 13.74 3.84
C ALA A 147 -17.10 12.38 4.20
N ALA A 148 -15.77 12.17 4.10
CA ALA A 148 -15.10 10.93 4.48
C ALA A 148 -13.61 11.20 4.78
N CYS A 149 -12.98 10.29 5.55
CA CYS A 149 -11.55 10.28 5.78
C CYS A 149 -10.94 8.98 5.23
N VAL A 150 -9.80 9.07 4.52
CA VAL A 150 -9.04 7.93 4.02
C VAL A 150 -7.66 7.92 4.66
N LEU A 151 -7.35 6.85 5.38
CA LEU A 151 -6.09 6.64 6.11
C LEU A 151 -5.34 5.43 5.56
N VAL A 152 -4.03 5.39 5.77
CA VAL A 152 -3.18 4.25 5.42
C VAL A 152 -2.53 3.69 6.69
N SER A 153 -2.79 2.43 7.01
CA SER A 153 -2.17 1.74 8.16
C SER A 153 -2.24 0.23 7.98
N PRO A 154 -1.13 -0.51 8.09
CA PRO A 154 0.24 -0.01 8.26
C PRO A 154 0.74 0.83 7.08
N ASN A 155 1.69 1.73 7.33
CA ASN A 155 2.40 2.39 6.26
C ASN A 155 3.36 1.41 5.55
N TYR A 156 4.00 1.84 4.47
CA TYR A 156 4.86 0.97 3.66
C TYR A 156 6.03 0.37 4.45
N PHE A 157 6.55 1.09 5.43
CA PHE A 157 7.67 0.66 6.28
C PHE A 157 7.24 -0.14 7.52
N GLY A 158 5.95 -0.32 7.74
CA GLY A 158 5.39 -1.14 8.80
C GLY A 158 4.86 -0.39 10.02
N GLY A 159 4.91 0.96 10.03
CA GLY A 159 4.34 1.75 11.12
C GLY A 159 2.80 1.66 11.13
N ILE A 160 2.24 1.28 12.28
CA ILE A 160 0.80 1.14 12.51
C ILE A 160 0.31 2.39 13.27
N LEU A 161 -0.65 3.10 12.68
CA LEU A 161 -1.22 4.31 13.27
C LEU A 161 -2.01 4.02 14.56
N ARG A 162 -2.20 5.05 15.40
CA ARG A 162 -3.16 5.06 16.52
C ARG A 162 -4.60 5.14 16.02
N LEU A 163 -5.00 4.17 15.18
CA LEU A 163 -6.28 4.21 14.45
C LEU A 163 -7.49 4.38 15.38
N ARG A 164 -7.52 3.72 16.53
CA ARG A 164 -8.67 3.83 17.45
C ARG A 164 -8.92 5.28 17.87
N GLU A 165 -7.89 6.00 18.30
CA GLU A 165 -7.99 7.40 18.70
C GLU A 165 -8.41 8.30 17.54
N ILE A 166 -7.83 8.07 16.36
CA ILE A 166 -8.14 8.83 15.14
C ILE A 166 -9.60 8.61 14.72
N ILE A 167 -10.06 7.35 14.74
CA ILE A 167 -11.43 6.99 14.34
C ILE A 167 -12.45 7.55 15.33
N GLU A 168 -12.17 7.51 16.63
CA GLU A 168 -13.03 8.11 17.65
C GLU A 168 -13.23 9.62 17.39
N ILE A 169 -12.15 10.37 17.12
CA ILE A 169 -12.22 11.80 16.78
C ILE A 169 -13.09 12.04 15.53
N LEU A 170 -12.93 11.23 14.49
CA LEU A 170 -13.69 11.36 13.24
C LEU A 170 -15.17 10.99 13.41
N HIS A 171 -15.44 9.92 14.15
CA HIS A 171 -16.81 9.47 14.42
C HIS A 171 -17.59 10.42 15.33
N GLU A 172 -16.94 11.19 16.23
CA GLU A 172 -17.57 12.28 16.99
C GLU A 172 -18.17 13.36 16.07
N LYS A 173 -17.65 13.49 14.85
CA LYS A 173 -18.15 14.41 13.82
C LYS A 173 -18.99 13.72 12.74
N ASP A 174 -19.37 12.45 12.97
CA ASP A 174 -20.09 11.60 12.02
C ASP A 174 -19.37 11.41 10.67
N ILE A 175 -18.04 11.53 10.63
CA ILE A 175 -17.21 11.33 9.43
C ILE A 175 -16.87 9.85 9.28
N PRO A 176 -17.29 9.17 8.17
CA PRO A 176 -16.91 7.80 7.90
C PRO A 176 -15.42 7.64 7.60
N VAL A 177 -14.85 6.52 8.06
CA VAL A 177 -13.42 6.24 7.95
C VAL A 177 -13.16 5.03 7.05
N ILE A 178 -12.39 5.27 6.00
CA ILE A 178 -11.86 4.24 5.09
C ILE A 178 -10.39 4.03 5.45
N VAL A 179 -9.98 2.78 5.67
CA VAL A 179 -8.57 2.46 5.93
C VAL A 179 -8.02 1.60 4.80
N ASP A 180 -7.02 2.13 4.11
CA ASP A 180 -6.15 1.34 3.25
C ASP A 180 -5.19 0.52 4.14
N GLU A 181 -5.60 -0.68 4.45
CA GLU A 181 -4.85 -1.68 5.21
C GLU A 181 -4.24 -2.74 4.27
N ALA A 182 -3.86 -2.33 3.05
CA ALA A 182 -3.33 -3.24 2.05
C ALA A 182 -2.10 -4.02 2.52
N HIS A 183 -1.32 -3.47 3.44
CA HIS A 183 -0.18 -4.15 4.07
C HIS A 183 -0.48 -4.83 5.40
N GLY A 184 -1.75 -4.89 5.83
CA GLY A 184 -2.14 -5.33 7.17
C GLY A 184 -2.92 -6.65 7.25
N ALA A 185 -3.16 -7.36 6.15
CA ALA A 185 -4.00 -8.58 6.15
C ALA A 185 -3.51 -9.66 7.14
N HIS A 186 -2.22 -9.78 7.38
CA HIS A 186 -1.64 -10.75 8.32
C HIS A 186 -1.78 -10.34 9.80
N LEU A 187 -2.08 -9.07 10.09
CA LEU A 187 -2.25 -8.58 11.48
C LEU A 187 -3.35 -9.35 12.20
N TYR A 188 -4.42 -9.74 11.50
CA TYR A 188 -5.56 -10.47 12.05
C TYR A 188 -5.19 -11.86 12.61
N PHE A 189 -4.04 -12.39 12.21
CA PHE A 189 -3.49 -13.68 12.64
C PHE A 189 -2.34 -13.53 13.66
N SER A 190 -2.14 -12.34 14.22
CA SER A 190 -1.06 -12.02 15.16
C SER A 190 -1.57 -11.27 16.41
N ASP A 191 -0.69 -11.01 17.36
CA ASP A 191 -1.01 -10.20 18.53
C ASP A 191 -1.20 -8.71 18.20
N LEU A 192 -0.88 -8.31 16.94
CA LEU A 192 -1.13 -6.97 16.41
C LEU A 192 -2.58 -6.77 15.94
N LYS A 193 -3.43 -7.81 15.93
CA LYS A 193 -4.86 -7.71 15.60
C LYS A 193 -5.57 -6.56 16.33
N LYS A 194 -5.25 -6.35 17.60
CA LYS A 194 -5.81 -5.27 18.42
C LYS A 194 -5.58 -3.85 17.88
N TYR A 195 -4.66 -3.71 16.93
CA TYR A 195 -4.31 -2.47 16.25
C TYR A 195 -4.78 -2.44 14.78
N SER A 196 -5.43 -3.51 14.31
CA SER A 196 -6.00 -3.57 12.96
C SER A 196 -7.14 -2.58 12.80
N ALA A 197 -7.42 -2.20 11.56
CA ALA A 197 -8.43 -1.21 11.26
C ALA A 197 -9.84 -1.63 11.67
N LEU A 198 -10.21 -2.91 11.53
CA LEU A 198 -11.52 -3.42 11.97
C LEU A 198 -11.65 -3.39 13.50
N ASP A 199 -10.62 -3.83 14.23
CA ASP A 199 -10.62 -3.79 15.70
C ASP A 199 -10.60 -2.34 16.24
N ALA A 200 -10.07 -1.39 15.46
CA ALA A 200 -10.09 0.03 15.76
C ALA A 200 -11.46 0.68 15.50
N GLY A 201 -12.33 0.05 14.72
CA GLY A 201 -13.69 0.53 14.44
C GLY A 201 -13.86 1.27 13.10
N ALA A 202 -12.96 1.08 12.15
CA ALA A 202 -13.09 1.66 10.80
C ALA A 202 -14.37 1.18 10.09
N ASP A 203 -14.97 2.05 9.28
CA ASP A 203 -16.22 1.75 8.58
C ASP A 203 -15.99 0.86 7.35
N LEU A 204 -14.94 1.17 6.58
CA LEU A 204 -14.52 0.38 5.41
C LEU A 204 -13.01 0.10 5.51
N VAL A 205 -12.62 -1.15 5.31
CA VAL A 205 -11.22 -1.58 5.39
C VAL A 205 -10.85 -2.36 4.14
N ILE A 206 -9.68 -2.09 3.60
CA ILE A 206 -9.18 -2.73 2.40
C ILE A 206 -7.90 -3.52 2.70
N ASN A 207 -7.91 -4.84 2.45
CA ASN A 207 -6.73 -5.68 2.56
C ASN A 207 -6.29 -6.22 1.20
N SER A 208 -5.00 -6.04 0.85
CA SER A 208 -4.36 -6.85 -0.20
C SER A 208 -3.92 -8.18 0.40
N THR A 209 -4.65 -9.26 0.15
CA THR A 209 -4.21 -10.56 0.67
C THR A 209 -2.86 -10.97 0.10
N HIS A 210 -2.65 -10.74 -1.20
CA HIS A 210 -1.43 -11.11 -1.90
C HIS A 210 -0.13 -10.43 -1.43
N LYS A 211 -0.21 -9.35 -0.65
CA LYS A 211 1.01 -8.67 -0.16
C LYS A 211 1.64 -9.42 1.01
N MET A 212 0.82 -9.83 1.96
CA MET A 212 1.28 -10.37 3.24
C MET A 212 0.84 -11.81 3.49
N ILE A 213 -0.25 -12.25 2.84
CA ILE A 213 -0.80 -13.61 2.90
C ILE A 213 -0.48 -14.34 1.60
N PRO A 214 -0.28 -15.67 1.58
CA PRO A 214 -0.09 -16.40 0.33
C PRO A 214 -1.37 -16.37 -0.51
N SER A 215 -1.41 -15.54 -1.53
CA SER A 215 -2.44 -15.51 -2.57
C SER A 215 -1.88 -14.94 -3.87
N LEU A 216 -2.57 -15.14 -4.99
CA LEU A 216 -2.15 -14.62 -6.29
C LEU A 216 -2.24 -13.10 -6.31
N THR A 217 -1.37 -12.46 -7.10
CA THR A 217 -1.41 -11.02 -7.35
C THR A 217 -2.83 -10.60 -7.79
N GLN A 218 -3.27 -9.40 -7.43
CA GLN A 218 -4.64 -8.86 -7.55
C GLN A 218 -5.66 -9.37 -6.51
N ALA A 219 -5.33 -10.38 -5.71
CA ALA A 219 -6.20 -10.83 -4.63
C ALA A 219 -6.35 -9.76 -3.54
N ALA A 220 -7.58 -9.34 -3.26
CA ALA A 220 -7.87 -8.36 -2.22
C ALA A 220 -9.27 -8.56 -1.62
N LEU A 221 -9.49 -7.92 -0.47
CA LEU A 221 -10.75 -7.89 0.26
C LEU A 221 -11.17 -6.45 0.54
N ILE A 222 -12.47 -6.21 0.52
CA ILE A 222 -13.11 -5.05 1.12
C ILE A 222 -13.98 -5.53 2.26
N HIS A 223 -13.88 -4.87 3.42
CA HIS A 223 -14.63 -5.18 4.61
C HIS A 223 -15.53 -4.02 5.00
N ARG A 224 -16.78 -4.32 5.37
CA ARG A 224 -17.62 -3.43 6.14
C ARG A 224 -17.35 -3.69 7.62
N GLY A 225 -16.80 -2.71 8.33
CA GLY A 225 -16.47 -2.83 9.76
C GLY A 225 -17.64 -2.46 10.67
N THR A 226 -18.51 -1.53 10.22
CA THR A 226 -19.67 -1.00 10.95
C THR A 226 -20.96 -1.18 10.16
N ASP A 227 -22.07 -0.76 10.76
CA ASP A 227 -23.39 -0.75 10.10
C ASP A 227 -23.69 0.56 9.34
N ARG A 228 -22.68 1.45 9.19
CA ARG A 228 -22.85 2.74 8.49
C ARG A 228 -23.21 2.58 7.02
N PHE A 229 -22.70 1.56 6.36
CA PHE A 229 -22.99 1.22 4.97
C PHE A 229 -23.76 -0.10 4.91
N SER A 230 -24.71 -0.23 3.97
CA SER A 230 -25.50 -1.45 3.79
C SER A 230 -24.80 -2.46 2.86
N HIS A 231 -25.32 -3.69 2.82
CA HIS A 231 -24.92 -4.70 1.84
C HIS A 231 -25.25 -4.24 0.41
N GLU A 232 -26.42 -3.62 0.24
CA GLU A 232 -26.90 -3.11 -1.05
C GLU A 232 -25.99 -1.99 -1.57
N ASP A 233 -25.47 -1.13 -0.68
CA ASP A 233 -24.48 -0.11 -1.05
C ASP A 233 -23.20 -0.77 -1.58
N LEU A 234 -22.69 -1.78 -0.89
CA LEU A 234 -21.50 -2.51 -1.31
C LEU A 234 -21.70 -3.16 -2.68
N LEU A 235 -22.77 -3.94 -2.87
CA LEU A 235 -23.04 -4.62 -4.13
C LEU A 235 -23.23 -3.65 -5.29
N LYS A 236 -23.87 -2.51 -5.08
CA LYS A 236 -24.05 -1.47 -6.09
C LYS A 236 -22.72 -1.04 -6.69
N TYR A 237 -21.72 -0.73 -5.86
CA TYR A 237 -20.42 -0.24 -6.34
C TYR A 237 -19.49 -1.38 -6.76
N VAL A 238 -19.60 -2.56 -6.16
CA VAL A 238 -18.93 -3.77 -6.65
C VAL A 238 -19.29 -4.04 -8.11
N ASN A 239 -20.57 -3.94 -8.47
CA ASN A 239 -21.05 -4.14 -9.84
C ASN A 239 -20.57 -3.08 -10.84
N ILE A 240 -20.12 -1.90 -10.37
CA ILE A 240 -19.58 -0.85 -11.24
C ILE A 240 -18.05 -1.03 -11.43
N TYR A 241 -17.33 -1.35 -10.35
CA TYR A 241 -15.88 -1.30 -10.35
C TYR A 241 -15.19 -2.66 -10.55
N ASN A 242 -15.89 -3.78 -10.32
CA ASN A 242 -15.35 -5.10 -10.62
C ASN A 242 -15.54 -5.50 -12.07
N THR A 243 -14.67 -6.38 -12.56
CA THR A 243 -14.85 -7.04 -13.85
C THR A 243 -16.08 -7.95 -13.82
N THR A 244 -16.77 -8.09 -14.96
CA THR A 244 -17.90 -9.01 -15.10
C THR A 244 -17.48 -10.47 -15.26
N SER A 245 -16.19 -10.74 -15.42
CA SER A 245 -15.57 -12.07 -15.50
C SER A 245 -14.45 -12.20 -14.47
N PRO A 246 -14.78 -12.26 -13.16
CA PRO A 246 -13.77 -12.33 -12.10
C PRO A 246 -13.02 -13.66 -12.16
N SER A 247 -11.69 -13.62 -11.96
CA SER A 247 -10.85 -14.82 -11.97
C SER A 247 -11.15 -15.73 -10.79
N TYR A 248 -11.63 -16.94 -11.07
CA TYR A 248 -11.85 -17.98 -10.06
C TYR A 248 -10.53 -18.47 -9.47
N LEU A 249 -9.44 -18.49 -10.23
CA LEU A 249 -8.12 -18.83 -9.70
C LEU A 249 -7.65 -17.82 -8.63
N VAL A 250 -7.95 -16.54 -8.81
CA VAL A 250 -7.64 -15.52 -7.78
C VAL A 250 -8.50 -15.76 -6.53
N MET A 251 -9.81 -16.03 -6.68
CA MET A 251 -10.69 -16.32 -5.54
C MET A 251 -10.26 -17.58 -4.79
N LEU A 252 -9.95 -18.66 -5.50
CA LEU A 252 -9.43 -19.90 -4.91
C LEU A 252 -8.10 -19.70 -4.19
N SER A 253 -7.25 -18.79 -4.70
CA SER A 253 -5.99 -18.46 -4.03
C SER A 253 -6.21 -17.69 -2.73
N ILE A 254 -7.26 -16.85 -2.64
CA ILE A 254 -7.66 -16.18 -1.40
C ILE A 254 -8.13 -17.22 -0.39
N GLU A 255 -9.06 -18.10 -0.79
CA GLU A 255 -9.56 -19.19 0.05
C GLU A 255 -8.41 -20.04 0.62
N ALA A 256 -7.52 -20.52 -0.25
CA ALA A 256 -6.39 -21.36 0.16
C ALA A 256 -5.41 -20.62 1.08
N GLY A 257 -5.11 -19.35 0.78
CA GLY A 257 -4.22 -18.54 1.61
C GLY A 257 -4.80 -18.25 3.00
N LEU A 258 -6.10 -17.98 3.09
CA LEU A 258 -6.78 -17.74 4.35
C LEU A 258 -6.95 -19.02 5.17
N ASP A 259 -7.25 -20.16 4.52
CA ASP A 259 -7.26 -21.47 5.17
C ASP A 259 -5.88 -21.84 5.75
N TYR A 260 -4.79 -21.57 5.01
CA TYR A 260 -3.42 -21.69 5.54
C TYR A 260 -3.20 -20.78 6.76
N MET A 261 -3.62 -19.52 6.69
CA MET A 261 -3.45 -18.58 7.79
C MET A 261 -4.24 -18.97 9.05
N ASP A 262 -5.44 -19.49 8.89
CA ASP A 262 -6.27 -19.97 10.00
C ASP A 262 -5.65 -21.18 10.69
N ARG A 263 -5.11 -22.15 9.93
CA ARG A 263 -4.55 -23.38 10.48
C ARG A 263 -3.12 -23.24 10.99
N GLU A 264 -2.26 -22.56 10.26
CA GLU A 264 -0.81 -22.55 10.48
C GLU A 264 -0.21 -21.15 10.61
N GLY A 265 -0.85 -20.13 9.98
CA GLY A 265 -0.29 -18.80 9.80
C GLY A 265 0.12 -18.13 11.11
N ARG A 266 -0.68 -18.27 12.18
CA ARG A 266 -0.35 -17.68 13.50
C ARG A 266 0.96 -18.26 14.05
N SER A 267 1.12 -19.57 14.02
CA SER A 267 2.33 -20.24 14.52
C SER A 267 3.56 -19.88 13.68
N GLU A 268 3.39 -19.80 12.36
CA GLU A 268 4.46 -19.39 11.45
C GLU A 268 4.85 -17.93 11.60
N LEU A 269 3.88 -17.01 11.81
CA LEU A 269 4.19 -15.60 12.12
C LEU A 269 5.02 -15.47 13.40
N ILE A 270 4.66 -16.17 14.48
CA ILE A 270 5.42 -16.18 15.73
C ILE A 270 6.86 -16.68 15.49
N LYS A 271 7.00 -17.73 14.67
CA LYS A 271 8.31 -18.27 14.33
C LYS A 271 9.14 -17.28 13.50
N ARG A 272 8.52 -16.62 12.51
CA ARG A 272 9.21 -15.57 11.73
C ARG A 272 9.64 -14.40 12.59
N CYS A 273 8.80 -13.97 13.55
CA CYS A 273 9.21 -12.91 14.50
C CYS A 273 10.51 -13.29 15.23
N LYS A 274 10.60 -14.52 15.75
CA LYS A 274 11.83 -14.99 16.41
C LYS A 274 13.03 -15.08 15.48
N ASP A 275 12.84 -15.56 14.27
CA ASP A 275 13.90 -15.61 13.26
C ASP A 275 14.41 -14.18 12.96
N MET A 276 13.50 -13.20 12.87
CA MET A 276 13.85 -11.79 12.63
C MET A 276 14.52 -11.13 13.84
N GLU A 277 14.13 -11.46 15.07
CA GLU A 277 14.85 -11.05 16.28
C GLU A 277 16.29 -11.54 16.23
N GLY A 278 16.52 -12.84 15.95
CA GLY A 278 17.85 -13.41 15.83
C GLY A 278 18.69 -12.80 14.70
N LEU A 279 18.06 -12.43 13.57
CA LEU A 279 18.73 -11.70 12.49
C LEU A 279 19.17 -10.31 12.98
N LYS A 280 18.25 -9.55 13.58
CA LYS A 280 18.51 -8.20 14.09
C LYS A 280 19.64 -8.17 15.12
N ASP A 281 19.63 -9.12 16.06
CA ASP A 281 20.70 -9.25 17.05
C ASP A 281 22.06 -9.52 16.39
N ALA A 282 22.10 -10.40 15.38
CA ALA A 282 23.34 -10.77 14.70
C ALA A 282 23.99 -9.62 13.91
N ILE A 283 23.18 -8.71 13.36
CA ILE A 283 23.68 -7.55 12.59
C ILE A 283 23.81 -6.27 13.44
N ASN A 284 23.64 -6.37 14.77
CA ASN A 284 23.60 -5.21 15.68
C ASN A 284 22.62 -4.12 15.18
N TYR A 285 21.39 -4.54 14.85
CA TYR A 285 20.35 -3.66 14.28
C TYR A 285 20.01 -2.50 15.21
N ASP A 286 20.24 -1.26 14.76
CA ASP A 286 20.10 -0.03 15.54
C ASP A 286 19.00 0.92 15.04
N LEU A 287 18.29 0.56 13.94
CA LEU A 287 17.24 1.41 13.39
C LEU A 287 15.98 1.35 14.28
N ASP A 288 15.75 2.42 15.03
CA ASP A 288 14.54 2.62 15.83
C ASP A 288 13.44 3.24 14.95
N LEU A 289 12.33 2.53 14.76
CA LEU A 289 11.13 2.97 14.03
C LEU A 289 10.01 3.45 14.96
N SER A 290 10.29 3.65 16.25
CA SER A 290 9.30 4.18 17.19
C SER A 290 9.02 5.65 16.91
N HIS A 291 7.75 6.05 17.03
CA HIS A 291 7.31 7.43 16.92
C HIS A 291 5.99 7.61 17.69
N GLU A 292 5.72 8.80 18.21
CA GLU A 292 4.51 9.07 19.01
C GLU A 292 3.19 8.86 18.26
N SER A 293 3.18 9.07 16.93
CA SER A 293 2.01 8.84 16.07
C SER A 293 1.80 7.36 15.71
N ILE A 294 2.75 6.48 16.08
CA ILE A 294 2.75 5.05 15.76
C ILE A 294 2.53 4.26 17.05
N VAL A 295 1.57 3.33 17.03
CA VAL A 295 1.25 2.49 18.20
C VAL A 295 2.06 1.20 18.23
N ALA A 296 2.50 0.72 17.07
CA ALA A 296 3.32 -0.48 16.90
C ALA A 296 4.01 -0.47 15.54
N ASN A 297 5.06 -1.26 15.41
CA ASN A 297 5.70 -1.56 14.14
C ASN A 297 5.48 -3.03 13.76
N ASP A 298 5.18 -3.27 12.49
CA ASP A 298 5.00 -4.60 11.93
C ASP A 298 6.37 -5.32 11.84
N PRO A 299 6.60 -6.41 12.59
CA PRO A 299 7.86 -7.12 12.57
C PRO A 299 8.16 -7.82 11.24
N MET A 300 7.16 -7.96 10.35
CA MET A 300 7.32 -8.55 9.03
C MET A 300 7.88 -7.56 8.00
N LYS A 301 8.06 -6.31 8.38
CA LYS A 301 8.73 -5.29 7.58
C LYS A 301 10.15 -5.09 8.10
N PHE A 302 11.13 -5.33 7.27
CA PHE A 302 12.53 -5.25 7.63
C PHE A 302 13.27 -4.23 6.77
N LEU A 303 13.47 -3.04 7.32
CA LEU A 303 14.32 -2.02 6.73
C LEU A 303 15.74 -2.21 7.21
N PHE A 304 16.71 -2.06 6.31
CA PHE A 304 18.11 -2.12 6.68
C PHE A 304 18.96 -1.27 5.71
N ARG A 305 20.20 -1.06 6.09
CA ARG A 305 21.20 -0.31 5.32
C ARG A 305 22.48 -1.13 5.19
N ILE A 306 23.20 -0.91 4.10
CA ILE A 306 24.54 -1.44 3.90
C ILE A 306 25.51 -0.25 3.83
N PRO A 307 26.67 -0.28 4.53
CA PRO A 307 27.64 0.80 4.46
C PRO A 307 28.04 1.16 3.03
N GLY A 308 28.09 2.46 2.73
CA GLY A 308 28.49 2.98 1.42
C GLY A 308 27.48 2.86 0.30
N MET A 309 26.36 2.12 0.48
CA MET A 309 25.35 1.85 -0.56
C MET A 309 24.05 2.62 -0.32
N THR A 310 23.33 2.96 -1.41
CA THR A 310 21.91 3.31 -1.37
C THR A 310 21.08 2.05 -1.21
N GLY A 311 19.80 2.19 -0.82
CA GLY A 311 18.86 1.06 -0.80
C GLY A 311 18.66 0.45 -2.19
N GLU A 312 18.64 1.27 -3.25
CA GLU A 312 18.54 0.78 -4.64
C GLU A 312 19.75 -0.06 -5.04
N GLU A 313 20.98 0.41 -4.76
CA GLU A 313 22.20 -0.35 -5.00
C GLU A 313 22.20 -1.68 -4.22
N VAL A 314 21.66 -1.70 -3.00
CA VAL A 314 21.49 -2.94 -2.21
C VAL A 314 20.53 -3.89 -2.91
N VAL A 315 19.37 -3.42 -3.37
CA VAL A 315 18.38 -4.26 -4.07
C VAL A 315 18.97 -4.85 -5.35
N GLU A 316 19.71 -4.06 -6.12
CA GLU A 316 20.38 -4.53 -7.34
C GLU A 316 21.47 -5.57 -7.03
N ASP A 317 22.32 -5.32 -6.05
CA ASP A 317 23.39 -6.25 -5.68
C ASP A 317 22.83 -7.56 -5.13
N PHE A 318 21.79 -7.49 -4.28
CA PHE A 318 21.16 -8.69 -3.71
C PHE A 318 20.53 -9.57 -4.79
N ILE A 319 19.87 -9.00 -5.80
CA ILE A 319 19.29 -9.80 -6.88
C ILE A 319 20.34 -10.39 -7.82
N ILE A 320 21.46 -9.67 -8.06
CA ILE A 320 22.52 -10.12 -8.99
C ILE A 320 23.47 -11.09 -8.32
N ASN A 321 23.97 -10.78 -7.11
CA ASN A 321 25.11 -11.45 -6.50
C ASN A 321 24.75 -12.35 -5.31
N LYS A 322 23.56 -12.19 -4.69
CA LYS A 322 23.14 -12.97 -3.52
C LYS A 322 21.95 -13.90 -3.80
N ASP A 323 21.39 -13.92 -5.00
CA ASP A 323 20.17 -14.66 -5.35
C ASP A 323 18.95 -14.32 -4.45
N ILE A 324 18.95 -13.14 -3.85
CA ILE A 324 17.88 -12.64 -2.98
C ILE A 324 17.16 -11.48 -3.67
N ARG A 325 15.82 -11.51 -3.67
CA ARG A 325 14.96 -10.47 -4.18
C ARG A 325 14.30 -9.73 -3.02
N LEU A 326 14.69 -8.50 -2.80
CA LEU A 326 14.06 -7.59 -1.84
C LEU A 326 12.82 -6.93 -2.45
N GLU A 327 12.06 -6.21 -1.64
CA GLU A 327 10.85 -5.51 -2.09
C GLU A 327 11.18 -4.23 -2.84
N MET A 328 11.97 -3.37 -2.24
CA MET A 328 12.40 -2.08 -2.79
C MET A 328 13.66 -1.55 -2.12
N GLY A 329 14.30 -0.60 -2.75
CA GLY A 329 15.30 0.28 -2.16
C GLY A 329 14.95 1.74 -2.44
N ASP A 330 15.29 2.62 -1.48
CA ASP A 330 15.29 4.06 -1.68
C ASP A 330 16.72 4.62 -1.54
N LEU A 331 16.88 5.94 -1.35
CA LEU A 331 18.21 6.56 -1.16
C LEU A 331 18.99 5.99 0.02
N TYR A 332 18.32 5.47 1.04
CA TYR A 332 18.94 5.13 2.31
C TYR A 332 18.72 3.70 2.74
N TYR A 333 17.56 3.12 2.41
CA TYR A 333 17.09 1.87 2.97
C TYR A 333 16.73 0.86 1.89
N ALA A 334 17.05 -0.40 2.14
CA ALA A 334 16.44 -1.53 1.48
C ALA A 334 15.33 -2.11 2.37
N LEU A 335 14.23 -2.54 1.75
CA LEU A 335 13.08 -3.15 2.43
C LEU A 335 12.94 -4.61 2.03
N GLY A 336 12.97 -5.48 3.02
CA GLY A 336 12.50 -6.86 2.93
C GLY A 336 11.11 -6.99 3.53
N ILE A 337 10.22 -7.70 2.85
CA ILE A 337 8.90 -8.10 3.36
C ILE A 337 8.94 -9.59 3.66
N ILE A 338 8.77 -9.94 4.93
CA ILE A 338 8.70 -11.30 5.40
C ILE A 338 7.24 -11.78 5.36
N SER A 339 7.00 -13.00 4.96
CA SER A 339 5.70 -13.62 4.93
C SER A 339 5.71 -14.88 5.83
N PRO A 340 4.59 -15.35 6.36
CA PRO A 340 4.54 -16.57 7.16
C PRO A 340 5.06 -17.79 6.41
N ILE A 341 5.06 -17.75 5.06
CA ILE A 341 5.53 -18.87 4.22
C ILE A 341 7.06 -18.88 3.99
N ASN A 342 7.78 -17.78 4.33
CA ASN A 342 9.24 -17.80 4.36
C ASN A 342 9.73 -18.86 5.35
N THR A 343 10.91 -19.42 5.13
CA THR A 343 11.55 -20.39 6.01
C THR A 343 12.63 -19.75 6.88
N SER A 344 12.94 -20.36 8.02
CA SER A 344 14.07 -19.92 8.86
C SER A 344 15.40 -19.96 8.12
N ARG A 345 15.55 -20.90 7.17
CA ARG A 345 16.74 -20.99 6.32
C ARG A 345 16.86 -19.77 5.39
N GLU A 346 15.78 -19.33 4.75
CA GLU A 346 15.80 -18.13 3.90
C GLU A 346 16.17 -16.89 4.70
N ILE A 347 15.68 -16.76 5.95
CA ILE A 347 16.06 -15.64 6.83
C ILE A 347 17.54 -15.75 7.24
N GLU A 348 18.06 -16.95 7.45
CA GLU A 348 19.49 -17.15 7.70
C GLU A 348 20.33 -16.76 6.48
N GLU A 349 19.92 -17.12 5.26
CA GLU A 349 20.59 -16.69 4.02
C GLU A 349 20.56 -15.17 3.83
N LEU A 350 19.44 -14.50 4.20
CA LEU A 350 19.37 -13.03 4.24
C LEU A 350 20.38 -12.45 5.24
N LYS A 351 20.48 -13.03 6.44
CA LYS A 351 21.43 -12.60 7.46
C LYS A 351 22.88 -12.75 6.98
N GLU A 352 23.24 -13.92 6.40
CA GLU A 352 24.57 -14.16 5.85
C GLU A 352 24.91 -13.19 4.72
N ALA A 353 23.95 -12.87 3.87
CA ALA A 353 24.11 -11.89 2.82
C ALA A 353 24.45 -10.50 3.39
N ILE A 354 23.70 -10.04 4.39
CA ILE A 354 23.97 -8.75 5.05
C ILE A 354 25.35 -8.74 5.72
N LEU A 355 25.70 -9.78 6.47
CA LEU A 355 26.97 -9.91 7.17
C LEU A 355 28.19 -10.07 6.24
N SER A 356 27.98 -10.33 4.95
CA SER A 356 29.05 -10.44 3.97
C SER A 356 29.66 -9.10 3.53
N TYR A 357 29.05 -7.99 3.90
CA TYR A 357 29.59 -6.65 3.64
C TYR A 357 30.52 -6.20 4.76
N GLU A 358 31.53 -5.43 4.39
CA GLU A 358 32.46 -4.85 5.36
C GLU A 358 31.80 -3.73 6.18
N ASP A 359 32.25 -3.59 7.43
CA ASP A 359 31.88 -2.45 8.27
C ASP A 359 32.35 -1.15 7.65
N GLY A 360 31.54 -0.10 7.76
CA GLY A 360 31.85 1.19 7.19
C GLY A 360 30.83 2.28 7.55
N GLU A 361 31.01 3.45 6.98
CA GLU A 361 30.08 4.56 7.17
C GLU A 361 28.87 4.41 6.23
N TYR A 362 27.67 4.60 6.80
CA TYR A 362 26.43 4.69 6.02
C TYR A 362 26.37 6.00 5.24
N LYS A 363 25.70 6.00 4.07
CA LYS A 363 25.40 7.24 3.37
C LYS A 363 24.67 8.22 4.29
N LYS A 364 25.12 9.46 4.32
CA LYS A 364 24.55 10.50 5.19
C LYS A 364 23.12 10.82 4.76
N ILE A 365 22.19 10.79 5.70
CA ILE A 365 20.80 11.20 5.46
C ILE A 365 20.77 12.71 5.22
N ILE A 366 20.19 13.11 4.10
CA ILE A 366 19.88 14.50 3.75
C ILE A 366 18.38 14.66 3.90
N PRO A 367 17.90 15.41 4.88
CA PRO A 367 16.45 15.56 5.10
C PRO A 367 15.77 16.17 3.88
N GLN A 368 14.66 15.58 3.50
CA GLN A 368 13.84 16.04 2.38
C GLN A 368 12.41 16.27 2.86
N ASP A 369 12.07 17.50 3.17
CA ASP A 369 10.72 17.91 3.53
C ASP A 369 10.00 18.41 2.27
N PHE A 370 8.76 18.00 2.09
CA PHE A 370 7.98 18.36 0.90
C PHE A 370 6.74 19.13 1.33
N PRO A 371 6.65 20.43 1.05
CA PRO A 371 5.45 21.19 1.31
C PRO A 371 4.31 20.67 0.42
N ILE A 372 3.09 20.69 0.94
CA ILE A 372 1.90 20.43 0.12
C ILE A 372 1.66 21.67 -0.75
N PRO A 373 1.64 21.50 -2.09
CA PRO A 373 1.44 22.61 -3.00
C PRO A 373 0.03 23.20 -2.91
N ASP A 374 -0.11 24.46 -3.32
CA ASP A 374 -1.42 25.09 -3.46
C ASP A 374 -2.28 24.38 -4.51
N LYS A 375 -3.46 23.93 -4.14
CA LYS A 375 -4.46 23.40 -5.08
C LYS A 375 -5.26 24.56 -5.70
N LYS A 376 -5.33 24.60 -7.04
CA LYS A 376 -6.08 25.62 -7.80
C LYS A 376 -7.28 25.04 -8.55
N LEU A 377 -7.22 23.77 -8.96
CA LEU A 377 -8.31 23.07 -9.61
C LEU A 377 -8.61 21.76 -8.85
N LEU A 378 -9.82 21.26 -8.99
CA LEU A 378 -10.13 19.91 -8.54
C LEU A 378 -9.34 18.88 -9.38
N PRO A 379 -8.98 17.72 -8.82
CA PRO A 379 -8.22 16.69 -9.54
C PRO A 379 -8.82 16.34 -10.92
N ARG A 380 -10.12 16.11 -10.97
CA ARG A 380 -10.84 15.78 -12.20
C ARG A 380 -10.89 16.95 -13.19
N GLU A 381 -11.08 18.14 -12.71
CA GLU A 381 -11.09 19.36 -13.54
C GLU A 381 -9.72 19.54 -14.21
N ALA A 382 -8.63 19.45 -13.45
CA ALA A 382 -7.28 19.52 -13.99
C ALA A 382 -7.00 18.43 -15.03
N PHE A 383 -7.35 17.19 -14.72
CA PHE A 383 -7.13 16.04 -15.61
C PHE A 383 -7.87 16.18 -16.95
N LEU A 384 -9.11 16.67 -16.93
CA LEU A 384 -9.95 16.83 -18.13
C LEU A 384 -9.69 18.14 -18.90
N SER A 385 -8.98 19.11 -18.31
CA SER A 385 -8.61 20.36 -18.98
C SER A 385 -7.70 20.12 -20.18
N HIS A 386 -7.67 21.05 -21.12
CA HIS A 386 -6.67 21.02 -22.18
C HIS A 386 -5.27 21.15 -21.57
N GLY A 387 -4.37 20.29 -21.99
CA GLY A 387 -2.99 20.23 -21.49
C GLY A 387 -1.95 20.45 -22.58
N GLU A 388 -0.74 20.68 -22.14
CA GLU A 388 0.46 20.66 -22.96
C GLU A 388 1.61 20.02 -22.16
N ARG A 389 2.53 19.35 -22.84
CA ARG A 389 3.78 18.89 -22.24
C ARG A 389 4.83 19.97 -22.39
N ILE A 390 5.50 20.28 -21.30
CA ILE A 390 6.58 21.28 -21.24
C ILE A 390 7.73 20.73 -20.43
N SER A 391 8.92 21.27 -20.60
CA SER A 391 10.03 20.96 -19.71
C SER A 391 9.64 21.26 -18.27
N TYR A 392 9.92 20.33 -17.33
CA TYR A 392 9.62 20.57 -15.92
C TYR A 392 10.31 21.83 -15.39
N LYS A 393 11.46 22.23 -15.98
CA LYS A 393 12.18 23.46 -15.64
C LYS A 393 11.41 24.74 -15.96
N ASP A 394 10.53 24.67 -16.94
CA ASP A 394 9.70 25.80 -17.38
C ASP A 394 8.30 25.79 -16.74
N ALA A 395 8.04 24.85 -15.85
CA ALA A 395 6.70 24.59 -15.28
C ALA A 395 6.35 25.44 -14.06
N LYS A 396 7.23 26.33 -13.61
CA LYS A 396 6.97 27.18 -12.45
C LYS A 396 5.66 27.97 -12.58
N GLY A 397 4.77 27.84 -11.61
CA GLY A 397 3.47 28.50 -11.56
C GLY A 397 2.39 27.82 -12.40
N ARG A 398 2.70 26.78 -13.13
CA ARG A 398 1.73 25.99 -13.92
C ARG A 398 0.98 25.01 -13.01
N ILE A 399 -0.18 24.57 -13.45
CA ILE A 399 -1.02 23.62 -12.73
C ILE A 399 -0.77 22.21 -13.29
N SER A 400 -0.44 21.26 -12.41
CA SER A 400 -0.17 19.89 -12.84
C SER A 400 -1.43 19.15 -13.28
N LYS A 401 -1.31 18.37 -14.36
CA LYS A 401 -2.32 17.41 -14.82
C LYS A 401 -1.99 15.96 -14.49
N GLU A 402 -0.89 15.73 -13.81
CA GLU A 402 -0.44 14.40 -13.44
C GLU A 402 0.19 14.38 -12.03
N ILE A 403 0.37 13.19 -11.50
CA ILE A 403 1.07 12.99 -10.24
C ILE A 403 2.57 12.94 -10.54
N ILE A 404 3.34 13.81 -9.89
CA ILE A 404 4.80 13.86 -10.01
C ILE A 404 5.38 13.57 -8.62
N GLY A 405 6.30 12.62 -8.52
CA GLY A 405 6.91 12.26 -7.24
C GLY A 405 8.03 11.25 -7.39
N ALA A 406 8.83 11.10 -6.33
CA ALA A 406 9.89 10.11 -6.29
C ALA A 406 9.31 8.69 -6.15
N TYR A 407 9.94 7.72 -6.80
CA TYR A 407 9.60 6.32 -6.65
C TYR A 407 10.87 5.48 -6.42
N PRO A 408 10.88 4.66 -5.39
CA PRO A 408 9.96 4.56 -4.24
C PRO A 408 10.09 5.72 -3.25
N PRO A 409 9.19 5.96 -2.30
CA PRO A 409 7.96 5.19 -2.01
C PRO A 409 6.71 5.69 -2.73
N GLY A 410 6.83 6.60 -3.71
CA GLY A 410 5.69 7.10 -4.48
C GLY A 410 4.87 8.19 -3.79
N VAL A 411 5.48 8.95 -2.87
CA VAL A 411 4.84 10.13 -2.26
C VAL A 411 4.81 11.26 -3.28
N PRO A 412 3.63 11.83 -3.61
CA PRO A 412 3.56 12.90 -4.58
C PRO A 412 4.20 14.20 -4.08
N LEU A 413 5.12 14.75 -4.87
CA LEU A 413 5.57 16.15 -4.76
C LEU A 413 4.44 17.08 -5.16
N VAL A 414 3.80 16.80 -6.30
CA VAL A 414 2.65 17.53 -6.81
C VAL A 414 1.65 16.54 -7.39
N SER A 415 0.36 16.87 -7.28
CA SER A 415 -0.75 16.07 -7.77
C SER A 415 -1.63 16.88 -8.73
N PHE A 416 -2.67 16.25 -9.26
CA PHE A 416 -3.65 16.87 -10.14
C PHE A 416 -4.21 18.16 -9.55
N GLY A 417 -4.16 19.27 -10.31
CA GLY A 417 -4.75 20.55 -9.94
C GLY A 417 -3.91 21.40 -8.99
N GLU A 418 -2.73 20.92 -8.61
CA GLU A 418 -1.80 21.64 -7.74
C GLU A 418 -0.79 22.45 -8.56
N VAL A 419 -0.29 23.55 -7.95
CA VAL A 419 0.66 24.46 -8.59
C VAL A 419 2.08 23.95 -8.42
N ILE A 420 2.82 23.87 -9.51
CA ILE A 420 4.24 23.52 -9.52
C ILE A 420 5.03 24.76 -9.07
N SER A 421 5.65 24.68 -7.89
CA SER A 421 6.52 25.73 -7.36
C SER A 421 7.97 25.55 -7.84
N GLU A 422 8.78 26.59 -7.64
CA GLU A 422 10.24 26.50 -7.86
C GLU A 422 10.89 25.47 -6.94
N GLU A 423 10.37 25.30 -5.73
CA GLU A 423 10.84 24.33 -4.77
C GLU A 423 10.61 22.90 -5.26
N ILE A 424 9.47 22.62 -5.90
CA ILE A 424 9.18 21.31 -6.54
C ILE A 424 10.17 21.06 -7.69
N ILE A 425 10.45 22.06 -8.54
CA ILE A 425 11.42 21.93 -9.63
C ILE A 425 12.79 21.58 -9.09
N ASN A 426 13.26 22.29 -8.06
CA ASN A 426 14.54 22.01 -7.41
C ASN A 426 14.60 20.59 -6.83
N LYS A 427 13.47 20.09 -6.28
CA LYS A 427 13.40 18.72 -5.78
C LYS A 427 13.46 17.67 -6.88
N ILE A 428 12.86 17.94 -8.02
CA ILE A 428 13.00 17.06 -9.20
C ILE A 428 14.47 17.00 -9.63
N ASP A 429 15.16 18.17 -9.69
CA ASP A 429 16.59 18.24 -10.01
C ASP A 429 17.45 17.43 -9.01
N GLU A 430 17.17 17.55 -7.70
CA GLU A 430 17.84 16.78 -6.65
C GLU A 430 17.66 15.26 -6.85
N PHE A 431 16.43 14.82 -7.10
CA PHE A 431 16.13 13.40 -7.32
C PHE A 431 16.85 12.84 -8.55
N LEU A 432 16.80 13.56 -9.67
CA LEU A 432 17.47 13.15 -10.90
C LEU A 432 19.00 13.10 -10.73
N ALA A 433 19.57 14.04 -9.95
CA ALA A 433 21.01 14.05 -9.67
C ALA A 433 21.46 12.85 -8.81
N GLU A 434 20.57 12.34 -7.95
CA GLU A 434 20.81 11.16 -7.11
C GLU A 434 20.39 9.85 -7.82
N GLY A 435 19.91 9.91 -9.08
CA GLY A 435 19.52 8.74 -9.85
C GLY A 435 18.13 8.19 -9.50
N ILE A 436 17.31 8.94 -8.74
CA ILE A 436 15.97 8.50 -8.35
C ILE A 436 15.01 8.65 -9.52
N GLU A 437 14.19 7.62 -9.76
CA GLU A 437 13.11 7.69 -10.73
C GLU A 437 12.03 8.67 -10.27
N VAL A 438 11.65 9.60 -11.16
CA VAL A 438 10.56 10.55 -10.91
C VAL A 438 9.34 10.15 -11.76
N ILE A 439 8.30 9.67 -11.11
CA ILE A 439 7.01 9.35 -11.74
C ILE A 439 6.41 10.64 -12.28
N GLY A 440 5.75 10.56 -13.45
CA GLY A 440 5.12 11.71 -14.13
C GLY A 440 6.09 12.49 -15.01
N LEU A 441 7.38 12.20 -14.95
CA LEU A 441 8.38 12.76 -15.85
C LEU A 441 8.58 11.86 -17.07
N LEU A 442 8.45 12.40 -18.27
CA LEU A 442 8.70 11.71 -19.53
C LEU A 442 9.69 12.53 -20.37
N GLU A 443 10.92 12.05 -20.56
CA GLU A 443 11.98 12.77 -21.29
C GLU A 443 12.11 14.24 -20.85
N ASP A 444 12.21 14.49 -19.54
CA ASP A 444 12.28 15.83 -18.92
C ASP A 444 11.01 16.70 -19.09
N GLU A 445 9.91 16.16 -19.57
CA GLU A 445 8.64 16.88 -19.72
C GLU A 445 7.58 16.38 -18.77
N ILE A 446 6.71 17.30 -18.36
CA ILE A 446 5.51 17.05 -17.55
C ILE A 446 4.27 17.63 -18.22
N GLU A 447 3.10 17.05 -17.93
CA GLU A 447 1.83 17.56 -18.46
C GLU A 447 1.22 18.60 -17.52
N VAL A 448 0.93 19.77 -18.06
CA VAL A 448 0.34 20.90 -17.31
C VAL A 448 -0.93 21.39 -17.98
N VAL A 449 -1.81 22.04 -17.20
CA VAL A 449 -3.00 22.73 -17.72
C VAL A 449 -2.55 23.90 -18.57
N LYS A 450 -3.16 24.02 -19.77
CA LYS A 450 -2.82 25.06 -20.75
C LYS A 450 -3.37 26.43 -20.39
#